data_bf0657818a06d4560814ea69159885b9
#
_entry.id   bf0657818a06d4560814ea69159885b9
#
_cell.length_a   1.000
_cell.length_b   1.000
_cell.length_c   1.000
_cell.angle_alpha   90.00
_cell.angle_beta   90.00
_cell.angle_gamma   90.00
#
_symmetry.space_group_name_H-M   'P 1'
#
loop_
_entity.id
_entity.type
_entity.pdbx_description
1 polymer ?
#
loop_
_entity_poly.entity_id
_entity_poly.type
_entity_poly.pdbx_seq_one_letter_code
_entity_poly.pdbx_strand_id
1 'polypeptide(L)'
;EEPLKRIRHFNEFRTPLPLEEQQKQGARCMECGVPFCQNGAMLAGMASGCPLHNLVPETNDLVYSGNWKQAYERLTKTHSFPEFTSRVCPALCEAACTCNLNGKPVSTKENERAIIEHAYEMGWVQPQTPKIRTGKKVAVVGSGPSGLAAAQQLNRRGHSVTVFERHDRIGGLLRYGIPNMK
;
A
#
# COMPACT_ATOMS: atom_id res chain seq x y z
N GLU A 1 -7.19 13.61 14.25
CA GLU A 1 -7.15 14.84 15.08
C GLU A 1 -8.35 15.74 14.83
N GLU A 2 -8.74 16.51 15.86
CA GLU A 2 -9.80 17.52 15.78
C GLU A 2 -9.46 18.63 14.78
N PRO A 3 -10.43 19.12 13.97
CA PRO A 3 -10.17 20.08 12.90
C PRO A 3 -9.42 21.35 13.34
N LEU A 4 -9.78 21.90 14.50
CA LEU A 4 -9.15 23.11 15.02
C LEU A 4 -7.72 22.91 15.55
N LYS A 5 -7.34 21.66 15.81
CA LYS A 5 -5.94 21.31 16.13
C LYS A 5 -5.12 21.13 14.87
N ARG A 6 -5.66 20.48 13.85
CA ARG A 6 -4.99 20.20 12.56
C ARG A 6 -4.51 21.45 11.84
N ILE A 7 -5.24 22.55 11.92
CA ILE A 7 -4.87 23.80 11.25
C ILE A 7 -3.66 24.51 11.87
N ARG A 8 -3.16 24.01 13.01
CA ARG A 8 -2.03 24.65 13.75
C ARG A 8 -0.67 24.08 13.39
N HIS A 9 -0.61 23.02 12.56
CA HIS A 9 0.63 22.36 12.16
C HIS A 9 0.50 21.67 10.79
N PHE A 10 1.64 21.26 10.23
CA PHE A 10 1.74 20.53 8.98
C PHE A 10 2.12 19.05 9.19
N ASN A 11 2.05 18.54 10.41
CA ASN A 11 2.31 17.15 10.73
C ASN A 11 1.15 16.26 10.25
N GLU A 12 1.41 14.97 10.09
CA GLU A 12 0.36 14.00 9.79
C GLU A 12 -0.75 14.06 10.85
N PHE A 13 -1.99 14.21 10.41
CA PHE A 13 -3.14 14.42 11.30
C PHE A 13 -3.96 13.15 11.54
N ARG A 14 -3.64 12.05 10.85
CA ARG A 14 -4.28 10.76 11.10
C ARG A 14 -3.61 10.07 12.27
N THR A 15 -4.40 9.71 13.26
CA THR A 15 -3.94 8.91 14.40
C THR A 15 -4.11 7.44 14.04
N PRO A 16 -3.05 6.62 14.06
CA PRO A 16 -3.17 5.20 13.84
C PRO A 16 -3.99 4.53 14.95
N LEU A 17 -4.72 3.49 14.59
CA LEU A 17 -5.40 2.66 15.58
C LEU A 17 -4.39 1.77 16.31
N PRO A 18 -4.61 1.44 17.59
CA PRO A 18 -3.88 0.37 18.26
C PRO A 18 -4.02 -0.95 17.49
N LEU A 19 -3.02 -1.83 17.57
CA LEU A 19 -3.03 -3.10 16.81
C LEU A 19 -4.27 -3.96 17.09
N GLU A 20 -4.73 -4.01 18.33
CA GLU A 20 -5.96 -4.74 18.71
C GLU A 20 -7.21 -4.19 18.03
N GLU A 21 -7.34 -2.88 17.94
CA GLU A 21 -8.45 -2.24 17.23
C GLU A 21 -8.32 -2.44 15.71
N GLN A 22 -7.09 -2.50 15.20
CA GLN A 22 -6.83 -2.81 13.81
C GLN A 22 -7.21 -4.25 13.47
N GLN A 23 -6.96 -5.21 14.38
CA GLN A 23 -7.42 -6.59 14.24
C GLN A 23 -8.95 -6.68 14.16
N LYS A 24 -9.67 -5.90 14.97
CA LYS A 24 -11.14 -5.81 14.90
C LYS A 24 -11.61 -5.26 13.54
N GLN A 25 -10.86 -4.35 12.93
CA GLN A 25 -11.16 -3.90 11.56
C GLN A 25 -10.95 -5.03 10.54
N GLY A 26 -9.89 -5.81 10.66
CA GLY A 26 -9.67 -7.02 9.86
C GLY A 26 -10.82 -8.02 9.97
N ALA A 27 -11.28 -8.30 11.19
CA ALA A 27 -12.39 -9.20 11.51
C ALA A 27 -13.72 -8.84 10.83
N ARG A 28 -13.90 -7.58 10.42
CA ARG A 28 -15.12 -7.16 9.70
C ARG A 28 -15.17 -7.63 8.26
N CYS A 29 -14.07 -8.15 7.74
CA CYS A 29 -14.02 -8.68 6.38
C CYS A 29 -14.88 -9.96 6.27
N MET A 30 -15.80 -9.99 5.31
CA MET A 30 -16.69 -11.14 5.09
C MET A 30 -16.08 -12.22 4.18
N GLU A 31 -14.84 -12.06 3.77
CA GLU A 31 -14.16 -12.98 2.85
C GLU A 31 -15.00 -13.38 1.63
N CYS A 32 -15.56 -12.37 0.94
CA CYS A 32 -16.49 -12.60 -0.17
C CYS A 32 -15.89 -13.55 -1.22
N GLY A 33 -16.67 -14.54 -1.66
CA GLY A 33 -16.25 -15.47 -2.72
C GLY A 33 -15.93 -14.77 -4.05
N VAL A 34 -16.58 -13.63 -4.31
CA VAL A 34 -16.23 -12.70 -5.40
C VAL A 34 -15.88 -11.34 -4.76
N PRO A 35 -14.61 -11.11 -4.40
CA PRO A 35 -14.21 -9.92 -3.68
C PRO A 35 -14.06 -8.72 -4.63
N PHE A 36 -15.07 -7.88 -4.73
CA PHE A 36 -15.03 -6.65 -5.53
C PHE A 36 -13.88 -5.71 -5.12
N CYS A 37 -13.49 -5.71 -3.85
CA CYS A 37 -12.40 -4.88 -3.33
C CYS A 37 -11.05 -5.12 -4.03
N GLN A 38 -10.78 -6.32 -4.54
CA GLN A 38 -9.54 -6.66 -5.25
C GLN A 38 -9.72 -6.85 -6.76
N ASN A 39 -10.92 -6.68 -7.28
CA ASN A 39 -11.23 -7.04 -8.68
C ASN A 39 -10.50 -6.16 -9.70
N GLY A 40 -10.35 -4.86 -9.44
CA GLY A 40 -9.70 -3.93 -10.37
C GLY A 40 -10.40 -3.77 -11.73
N ALA A 41 -11.64 -4.24 -11.85
CA ALA A 41 -12.40 -4.16 -13.10
C ALA A 41 -12.83 -2.74 -13.42
N MET A 42 -12.89 -2.43 -14.71
CA MET A 42 -13.49 -1.16 -15.19
C MET A 42 -15.00 -1.34 -15.34
N LEU A 43 -15.77 -0.61 -14.57
CA LEU A 43 -17.24 -0.58 -14.62
C LEU A 43 -17.69 0.80 -15.07
N ALA A 44 -18.37 0.89 -16.19
CA ALA A 44 -18.84 2.17 -16.77
C ALA A 44 -17.74 3.25 -16.89
N GLY A 45 -16.51 2.85 -17.22
CA GLY A 45 -15.36 3.76 -17.34
C GLY A 45 -14.68 4.11 -16.01
N MET A 46 -15.12 3.58 -14.89
CA MET A 46 -14.52 3.77 -13.56
C MET A 46 -13.89 2.50 -13.04
N ALA A 47 -12.72 2.62 -12.40
CA ALA A 47 -12.09 1.49 -11.73
C ALA A 47 -12.88 1.08 -10.48
N SER A 48 -13.21 -0.21 -10.35
CA SER A 48 -13.85 -0.80 -9.18
C SER A 48 -12.87 -1.72 -8.47
N GLY A 49 -12.64 -1.47 -7.18
CA GLY A 49 -11.67 -2.24 -6.41
C GLY A 49 -10.21 -1.84 -6.68
N CYS A 50 -9.28 -2.61 -6.10
CA CYS A 50 -7.85 -2.33 -6.21
C CYS A 50 -7.31 -2.64 -7.61
N PRO A 51 -6.77 -1.66 -8.37
CA PRO A 51 -6.24 -1.88 -9.71
C PRO A 51 -4.94 -2.72 -9.73
N LEU A 52 -4.29 -2.88 -8.59
CA LEU A 52 -3.13 -3.77 -8.42
C LEU A 52 -3.54 -5.21 -8.07
N HIS A 53 -4.83 -5.47 -7.91
CA HIS A 53 -5.37 -6.75 -7.46
C HIS A 53 -4.75 -7.22 -6.13
N ASN A 54 -4.57 -6.28 -5.19
CA ASN A 54 -4.12 -6.62 -3.84
C ASN A 54 -5.07 -7.64 -3.22
N LEU A 55 -4.52 -8.63 -2.55
CA LEU A 55 -5.25 -9.74 -1.94
C LEU A 55 -5.92 -9.28 -0.63
N VAL A 56 -6.89 -8.37 -0.78
CA VAL A 56 -7.51 -7.62 0.33
C VAL A 56 -8.14 -8.54 1.38
N PRO A 57 -9.00 -9.52 1.04
CA PRO A 57 -9.59 -10.40 2.04
C PRO A 57 -8.54 -11.16 2.85
N GLU A 58 -7.59 -11.78 2.15
CA GLU A 58 -6.52 -12.55 2.77
C GLU A 58 -5.65 -11.69 3.69
N THR A 59 -5.33 -10.47 3.25
CA THR A 59 -4.57 -9.53 4.07
C THR A 59 -5.35 -9.12 5.32
N ASN A 60 -6.66 -8.90 5.21
CA ASN A 60 -7.52 -8.59 6.33
C ASN A 60 -7.63 -9.75 7.34
N ASP A 61 -7.70 -10.99 6.86
CA ASP A 61 -7.69 -12.19 7.70
C ASP A 61 -6.37 -12.33 8.48
N LEU A 62 -5.24 -12.10 7.82
CA LEU A 62 -3.93 -12.12 8.45
C LEU A 62 -3.78 -11.02 9.53
N VAL A 63 -4.37 -9.84 9.31
CA VAL A 63 -4.43 -8.78 10.32
C VAL A 63 -5.31 -9.22 11.49
N TYR A 64 -6.50 -9.75 11.23
CA TYR A 64 -7.40 -10.27 12.25
C TYR A 64 -6.72 -11.33 13.13
N SER A 65 -6.06 -12.29 12.51
CA SER A 65 -5.35 -13.38 13.20
C SER A 65 -4.06 -12.93 13.90
N GLY A 66 -3.64 -11.67 13.78
CA GLY A 66 -2.39 -11.16 14.34
C GLY A 66 -1.12 -11.65 13.62
N ASN A 67 -1.27 -12.22 12.44
CA ASN A 67 -0.15 -12.75 11.62
C ASN A 67 0.53 -11.62 10.81
N TRP A 68 1.00 -10.59 11.49
CA TRP A 68 1.52 -9.36 10.92
C TRP A 68 2.65 -9.55 9.91
N LYS A 69 3.57 -10.47 10.19
CA LYS A 69 4.68 -10.76 9.26
C LYS A 69 4.17 -11.35 7.94
N GLN A 70 3.24 -12.29 8.01
CA GLN A 70 2.64 -12.87 6.81
C GLN A 70 1.78 -11.85 6.07
N ALA A 71 1.06 -10.96 6.80
CA ALA A 71 0.33 -9.85 6.19
C ALA A 71 1.27 -8.92 5.41
N TYR A 72 2.43 -8.57 5.96
CA TYR A 72 3.46 -7.81 5.26
C TYR A 72 4.00 -8.54 4.02
N GLU A 73 4.37 -9.80 4.15
CA GLU A 73 4.87 -10.61 3.03
C GLU A 73 3.82 -10.75 1.91
N ARG A 74 2.54 -10.86 2.29
CA ARG A 74 1.43 -10.98 1.34
C ARG A 74 1.15 -9.65 0.65
N LEU A 75 1.05 -8.56 1.39
CA LEU A 75 0.82 -7.22 0.86
C LEU A 75 1.90 -6.82 -0.15
N THR A 76 3.17 -7.04 0.20
CA THR A 76 4.30 -6.62 -0.63
C THR A 76 4.55 -7.48 -1.88
N LYS A 77 3.76 -8.53 -2.13
CA LYS A 77 3.79 -9.27 -3.40
C LYS A 77 3.30 -8.43 -4.57
N THR A 78 2.24 -7.67 -4.37
CA THR A 78 1.60 -6.85 -5.39
C THR A 78 1.80 -5.37 -5.17
N HIS A 79 2.20 -4.96 -3.96
CA HIS A 79 2.26 -3.58 -3.52
C HIS A 79 3.71 -3.17 -3.22
N SER A 80 4.24 -2.24 -4.02
CA SER A 80 5.65 -1.85 -3.91
C SER A 80 5.92 -0.84 -2.79
N PHE A 81 4.97 0.05 -2.48
CA PHE A 81 5.14 1.16 -1.53
C PHE A 81 3.91 1.37 -0.64
N PRO A 82 3.57 0.40 0.24
CA PRO A 82 2.41 0.53 1.12
C PRO A 82 2.49 1.76 2.04
N GLU A 83 3.69 2.17 2.45
CA GLU A 83 3.95 3.34 3.28
C GLU A 83 3.43 4.66 2.67
N PHE A 84 3.48 4.77 1.34
CA PHE A 84 2.95 5.94 0.63
C PHE A 84 1.48 5.78 0.27
N THR A 85 1.11 4.65 -0.30
CA THR A 85 -0.24 4.43 -0.80
C THR A 85 -1.26 4.33 0.32
N SER A 86 -0.91 3.78 1.48
CA SER A 86 -1.78 3.79 2.66
C SER A 86 -2.13 5.20 3.15
N ARG A 87 -1.37 6.21 2.72
CA ARG A 87 -1.65 7.62 3.01
C ARG A 87 -2.40 8.34 1.90
N VAL A 88 -2.05 8.09 0.64
CA VAL A 88 -2.53 8.91 -0.51
C VAL A 88 -3.50 8.19 -1.44
N CYS A 89 -3.62 6.87 -1.38
CA CYS A 89 -4.54 6.11 -2.23
C CYS A 89 -6.00 6.53 -1.97
N PRO A 90 -6.83 6.70 -3.04
CA PRO A 90 -8.26 7.01 -2.88
C PRO A 90 -9.08 5.84 -2.31
N ALA A 91 -8.45 4.69 -2.06
CA ALA A 91 -9.06 3.50 -1.46
C ALA A 91 -10.27 2.95 -2.25
N LEU A 92 -10.09 2.71 -3.55
CA LEU A 92 -11.11 2.10 -4.40
C LEU A 92 -11.57 0.72 -3.89
N CYS A 93 -10.69 0.00 -3.18
CA CYS A 93 -11.03 -1.23 -2.48
C CYS A 93 -12.09 -1.03 -1.40
N GLU A 94 -12.02 0.05 -0.62
CA GLU A 94 -13.02 0.40 0.39
C GLU A 94 -14.33 0.82 -0.28
N ALA A 95 -14.26 1.61 -1.36
CA ALA A 95 -15.45 2.00 -2.12
C ALA A 95 -16.20 0.79 -2.70
N ALA A 96 -15.48 -0.26 -3.11
CA ALA A 96 -16.05 -1.49 -3.65
C ALA A 96 -16.39 -2.55 -2.58
N CYS A 97 -16.13 -2.28 -1.30
CA CYS A 97 -16.41 -3.22 -0.22
C CYS A 97 -17.91 -3.43 -0.04
N THR A 98 -18.37 -4.69 -0.04
CA THR A 98 -19.79 -5.02 0.14
C THR A 98 -20.34 -4.67 1.51
N CYS A 99 -19.49 -4.49 2.53
CA CYS A 99 -19.91 -3.94 3.83
C CYS A 99 -20.55 -2.55 3.71
N ASN A 100 -20.28 -1.80 2.62
CA ASN A 100 -20.93 -0.52 2.35
C ASN A 100 -22.45 -0.61 2.17
N LEU A 101 -22.99 -1.79 1.87
CA LEU A 101 -24.44 -1.99 1.72
C LEU A 101 -25.17 -1.83 3.06
N ASN A 102 -24.53 -2.18 4.16
CA ASN A 102 -25.13 -2.20 5.50
C ASN A 102 -24.43 -1.28 6.51
N GLY A 103 -23.38 -0.58 6.10
CA GLY A 103 -22.63 0.28 7.01
C GLY A 103 -21.37 0.87 6.37
N LYS A 104 -20.29 0.96 7.12
CA LYS A 104 -19.00 1.45 6.61
C LYS A 104 -18.16 0.29 6.08
N PRO A 105 -17.30 0.51 5.06
CA PRO A 105 -16.39 -0.51 4.56
C PRO A 105 -15.41 -0.98 5.63
N VAL A 106 -14.75 -2.09 5.38
CA VAL A 106 -13.52 -2.44 6.12
C VAL A 106 -12.47 -1.39 5.81
N SER A 107 -11.76 -0.89 6.83
CA SER A 107 -10.72 0.13 6.67
C SER A 107 -9.42 -0.48 6.11
N THR A 108 -9.49 -0.98 4.89
CA THR A 108 -8.38 -1.68 4.21
C THR A 108 -7.13 -0.83 4.14
N LYS A 109 -7.29 0.44 3.82
CA LYS A 109 -6.17 1.39 3.73
C LYS A 109 -5.44 1.58 5.07
N GLU A 110 -6.18 1.61 6.18
CA GLU A 110 -5.57 1.68 7.51
C GLU A 110 -4.95 0.32 7.90
N ASN A 111 -5.52 -0.82 7.47
CA ASN A 111 -4.88 -2.13 7.63
C ASN A 111 -3.53 -2.18 6.90
N GLU A 112 -3.46 -1.72 5.64
CA GLU A 112 -2.21 -1.63 4.88
C GLU A 112 -1.18 -0.73 5.60
N ARG A 113 -1.63 0.40 6.16
CA ARG A 113 -0.77 1.30 6.95
C ARG A 113 -0.23 0.61 8.20
N ALA A 114 -1.10 -0.01 8.98
CA ALA A 114 -0.70 -0.71 10.20
C ALA A 114 0.31 -1.82 9.90
N ILE A 115 0.11 -2.58 8.82
CA ILE A 115 1.02 -3.64 8.39
C ILE A 115 2.42 -3.08 8.09
N ILE A 116 2.51 -2.02 7.29
CA ILE A 116 3.82 -1.50 6.87
C ILE A 116 4.54 -0.77 8.00
N GLU A 117 3.84 0.02 8.81
CA GLU A 117 4.44 0.68 9.97
C GLU A 117 5.00 -0.36 10.95
N HIS A 118 4.19 -1.38 11.27
CA HIS A 118 4.63 -2.48 12.13
C HIS A 118 5.82 -3.25 11.53
N ALA A 119 5.85 -3.43 10.21
CA ALA A 119 6.98 -4.07 9.53
C ALA A 119 8.29 -3.26 9.64
N TYR A 120 8.20 -1.93 9.62
CA TYR A 120 9.35 -1.06 9.89
C TYR A 120 9.81 -1.15 11.34
N GLU A 121 8.89 -1.08 12.30
CA GLU A 121 9.18 -1.21 13.74
C GLU A 121 9.89 -2.53 14.06
N MET A 122 9.43 -3.62 13.46
CA MET A 122 10.01 -4.96 13.64
C MET A 122 11.27 -5.22 12.79
N GLY A 123 11.68 -4.27 11.95
CA GLY A 123 12.86 -4.42 11.10
C GLY A 123 12.71 -5.43 9.96
N TRP A 124 11.49 -5.78 9.56
CA TRP A 124 11.26 -6.73 8.46
C TRP A 124 11.48 -6.12 7.08
N VAL A 125 11.42 -4.81 6.98
CA VAL A 125 11.66 -4.09 5.74
C VAL A 125 13.16 -4.05 5.47
N GLN A 126 13.62 -4.95 4.59
CA GLN A 126 15.04 -5.11 4.27
C GLN A 126 15.27 -5.01 2.76
N PRO A 127 16.48 -4.61 2.32
CA PRO A 127 16.86 -4.63 0.92
C PRO A 127 16.71 -6.03 0.32
N GLN A 128 15.99 -6.14 -0.80
CA GLN A 128 15.73 -7.42 -1.47
C GLN A 128 16.70 -7.59 -2.64
N THR A 129 17.87 -8.15 -2.37
CA THR A 129 18.84 -8.46 -3.42
C THR A 129 18.51 -9.82 -4.04
N PRO A 130 18.35 -9.92 -5.37
CA PRO A 130 18.09 -11.19 -6.03
C PRO A 130 19.28 -12.13 -5.92
N LYS A 131 19.02 -13.43 -5.68
CA LYS A 131 20.08 -14.46 -5.56
C LYS A 131 20.82 -14.70 -6.88
N ILE A 132 20.11 -14.55 -8.00
CA ILE A 132 20.64 -14.79 -9.34
C ILE A 132 20.39 -13.56 -10.21
N ARG A 133 21.44 -13.14 -10.93
CA ARG A 133 21.35 -12.05 -11.92
C ARG A 133 21.16 -12.62 -13.32
N THR A 134 20.25 -12.02 -14.11
CA THR A 134 19.93 -12.45 -15.49
C THR A 134 20.94 -11.96 -16.51
N GLY A 135 21.90 -11.11 -16.12
CA GLY A 135 22.81 -10.43 -17.04
C GLY A 135 22.17 -9.28 -17.85
N LYS A 136 20.85 -9.14 -17.84
CA LYS A 136 20.16 -8.05 -18.54
C LYS A 136 20.28 -6.74 -17.77
N LYS A 137 20.58 -5.66 -18.53
CA LYS A 137 20.64 -4.28 -18.01
C LYS A 137 19.38 -3.53 -18.45
N VAL A 138 18.73 -2.84 -17.53
CA VAL A 138 17.50 -2.07 -17.80
C VAL A 138 17.69 -0.64 -17.29
N ALA A 139 17.40 0.32 -18.15
CA ALA A 139 17.32 1.74 -17.79
C ALA A 139 15.87 2.11 -17.47
N VAL A 140 15.64 2.75 -16.34
CA VAL A 140 14.35 3.35 -15.96
C VAL A 140 14.53 4.86 -15.94
N VAL A 141 13.79 5.56 -16.77
CA VAL A 141 13.86 7.03 -16.86
C VAL A 141 12.77 7.65 -16.00
N GLY A 142 13.19 8.35 -14.96
CA GLY A 142 12.34 8.96 -13.94
C GLY A 142 12.20 8.09 -12.68
N SER A 143 12.30 8.74 -11.53
CA SER A 143 12.22 8.12 -10.20
C SER A 143 10.91 8.44 -9.48
N GLY A 144 9.85 8.79 -10.19
CA GLY A 144 8.51 8.86 -9.61
C GLY A 144 8.01 7.48 -9.16
N PRO A 145 6.83 7.40 -8.50
CA PRO A 145 6.32 6.13 -7.95
C PRO A 145 6.29 4.98 -8.95
N SER A 146 5.85 5.23 -10.17
CA SER A 146 5.78 4.21 -11.22
C SER A 146 7.16 3.72 -11.66
N GLY A 147 8.12 4.64 -11.82
CA GLY A 147 9.50 4.30 -12.17
C GLY A 147 10.19 3.48 -11.07
N LEU A 148 10.02 3.88 -9.82
CA LEU A 148 10.57 3.14 -8.67
C LEU A 148 9.92 1.77 -8.51
N ALA A 149 8.60 1.65 -8.73
CA ALA A 149 7.90 0.36 -8.69
C ALA A 149 8.39 -0.58 -9.80
N ALA A 150 8.53 -0.08 -11.02
CA ALA A 150 9.10 -0.84 -12.13
C ALA A 150 10.53 -1.28 -11.82
N ALA A 151 11.38 -0.37 -11.32
CA ALA A 151 12.75 -0.66 -10.96
C ALA A 151 12.84 -1.76 -9.87
N GLN A 152 12.01 -1.67 -8.83
CA GLN A 152 11.93 -2.67 -7.77
C GLN A 152 11.56 -4.05 -8.33
N GLN A 153 10.49 -4.12 -9.11
CA GLN A 153 10.02 -5.40 -9.68
C GLN A 153 11.03 -6.03 -10.64
N LEU A 154 11.67 -5.22 -11.48
CA LEU A 154 12.72 -5.67 -12.38
C LEU A 154 13.97 -6.16 -11.63
N ASN A 155 14.36 -5.43 -10.57
CA ASN A 155 15.46 -5.84 -9.71
C ASN A 155 15.16 -7.17 -9.00
N ARG A 156 13.96 -7.33 -8.44
CA ARG A 156 13.52 -8.61 -7.80
C ARG A 156 13.61 -9.79 -8.77
N ARG A 157 13.36 -9.56 -10.08
CA ARG A 157 13.49 -10.58 -11.13
C ARG A 157 14.94 -10.84 -11.60
N GLY A 158 15.91 -10.18 -10.98
CA GLY A 158 17.33 -10.40 -11.24
C GLY A 158 17.95 -9.51 -12.30
N HIS A 159 17.23 -8.53 -12.84
CA HIS A 159 17.83 -7.59 -13.80
C HIS A 159 18.72 -6.57 -13.08
N SER A 160 19.75 -6.08 -13.77
CA SER A 160 20.55 -4.93 -13.32
C SER A 160 19.85 -3.66 -13.74
N VAL A 161 19.27 -2.92 -12.78
CA VAL A 161 18.45 -1.74 -13.08
C VAL A 161 19.21 -0.48 -12.72
N THR A 162 19.24 0.49 -13.64
CA THR A 162 19.72 1.85 -13.38
C THR A 162 18.55 2.82 -13.53
N VAL A 163 18.29 3.61 -12.49
CA VAL A 163 17.26 4.65 -12.52
C VAL A 163 17.93 5.99 -12.82
N PHE A 164 17.45 6.69 -13.84
CA PHE A 164 17.90 8.02 -14.21
C PHE A 164 16.90 9.07 -13.73
N GLU A 165 17.34 10.01 -12.93
CA GLU A 165 16.51 11.09 -12.38
C GLU A 165 17.10 12.44 -12.81
N ARG A 166 16.26 13.37 -13.26
CA ARG A 166 16.69 14.71 -13.68
C ARG A 166 16.79 15.71 -12.52
N HIS A 167 16.10 15.43 -11.43
CA HIS A 167 16.12 16.27 -10.23
C HIS A 167 17.22 15.84 -9.26
N ASP A 168 17.49 16.65 -8.28
CA ASP A 168 18.50 16.42 -7.22
C ASP A 168 18.18 15.25 -6.31
N ARG A 169 16.88 14.82 -6.26
CA ARG A 169 16.41 13.75 -5.38
C ARG A 169 15.39 12.84 -6.06
N ILE A 170 15.42 11.57 -5.69
CA ILE A 170 14.46 10.56 -6.14
C ILE A 170 13.09 10.74 -5.48
N GLY A 171 12.04 10.20 -6.09
CA GLY A 171 10.69 10.12 -5.54
C GLY A 171 9.61 10.86 -6.33
N GLY A 172 9.99 11.78 -7.23
CA GLY A 172 9.03 12.56 -8.02
C GLY A 172 7.99 13.26 -7.14
N LEU A 173 6.70 13.13 -7.43
CA LEU A 173 5.63 13.75 -6.65
C LEU A 173 5.54 13.25 -5.21
N LEU A 174 6.04 12.07 -4.88
CA LEU A 174 6.15 11.61 -3.49
C LEU A 174 7.03 12.56 -2.66
N ARG A 175 8.03 13.14 -3.29
CA ARG A 175 8.97 14.08 -2.65
C ARG A 175 8.57 15.53 -2.80
N TYR A 176 8.14 15.91 -4.00
CA TYR A 176 7.94 17.31 -4.38
C TYR A 176 6.47 17.75 -4.37
N GLY A 177 5.51 16.83 -4.23
CA GLY A 177 4.09 17.14 -4.38
C GLY A 177 3.18 16.74 -3.22
N ILE A 178 3.56 15.78 -2.38
CA ILE A 178 2.73 15.33 -1.26
C ILE A 178 3.12 16.11 0.00
N PRO A 179 2.15 16.81 0.63
CA PRO A 179 2.42 17.53 1.87
C PRO A 179 2.59 16.60 3.06
N ASN A 180 3.37 17.02 4.06
CA ASN A 180 3.66 16.23 5.27
C ASN A 180 2.42 15.86 6.11
N MET A 181 1.30 16.56 5.91
CA MET A 181 0.05 16.28 6.61
C MET A 181 -0.68 15.02 6.12
N LYS A 182 -0.19 14.39 5.08
CA LYS A 182 -0.75 13.17 4.48
C LYS A 182 0.11 11.97 4.77
#